data_2023973a4788bf5c9e53dd9a86d8cfea
#
_entry.id   2023973a4788bf5c9e53dd9a86d8cfea
#
_cell.length_a   1.000
_cell.length_b   1.000
_cell.length_c   1.000
_cell.angle_alpha   90.00
_cell.angle_beta   90.00
_cell.angle_gamma   90.00
#
_symmetry.space_group_name_H-M   'P 1'
#
loop_
_entity.id
_entity.type
_entity.pdbx_description
1 polymer ?
#
loop_
_entity_poly.entity_id
_entity_poly.type
_entity_poly.pdbx_seq_one_letter_code
_entity_poly.pdbx_strand_id
1 'polypeptide(L)'
;CMRWQAGTMDYLWTEFKDRSAQIMQQNHGDQDWITKRAKDDITWFPEEWIRSYKWEMIGLKDTKLLTKDGKKWFRKPVDINPGNKVAVFHGSPNPMECGDKWVIDNWK
;
A
#
# COMPACT_ATOMS: atom_id res chain seq x y z
N CYS A 1 -2.78 1.22 -5.12
CA CYS A 1 -3.87 1.88 -5.86
C CYS A 1 -3.59 1.73 -7.36
N MET A 2 -4.57 1.26 -8.11
CA MET A 2 -4.46 1.06 -9.56
C MET A 2 -5.67 1.70 -10.25
N ARG A 3 -5.45 2.25 -11.43
CA ARG A 3 -6.51 2.77 -12.31
C ARG A 3 -6.16 2.44 -13.76
N TRP A 4 -7.10 1.88 -14.49
CA TRP A 4 -6.97 1.64 -15.93
C TRP A 4 -8.28 1.86 -16.66
N GLN A 5 -8.20 2.01 -17.96
CA GLN A 5 -9.37 2.04 -18.83
C GLN A 5 -9.88 0.63 -19.04
N ALA A 6 -11.19 0.43 -18.96
CA ALA A 6 -11.80 -0.87 -19.19
C ALA A 6 -11.38 -1.44 -20.57
N GLY A 7 -11.05 -2.73 -20.60
CA GLY A 7 -10.61 -3.44 -21.82
C GLY A 7 -9.11 -3.35 -22.12
N THR A 8 -8.37 -2.38 -21.58
CA THR A 8 -6.93 -2.23 -21.90
C THR A 8 -6.04 -3.27 -21.23
N MET A 9 -6.51 -3.90 -20.15
CA MET A 9 -5.76 -4.86 -19.33
C MET A 9 -6.35 -6.28 -19.39
N ASP A 10 -7.22 -6.57 -20.33
CA ASP A 10 -7.89 -7.88 -20.45
C ASP A 10 -6.90 -9.03 -20.71
N TYR A 11 -5.76 -8.72 -21.32
CA TYR A 11 -4.68 -9.68 -21.51
C TYR A 11 -4.14 -10.25 -20.18
N LEU A 12 -4.14 -9.46 -19.11
CA LEU A 12 -3.72 -9.93 -17.78
C LEU A 12 -4.63 -11.05 -17.30
N TRP A 13 -5.94 -10.86 -17.42
CA TRP A 13 -6.89 -11.88 -17.02
C TRP A 13 -6.79 -13.13 -17.90
N THR A 14 -6.67 -12.96 -19.22
CA THR A 14 -6.54 -14.06 -20.16
C THR A 14 -5.31 -14.90 -19.85
N GLU A 15 -4.16 -14.27 -19.70
CA GLU A 15 -2.91 -14.96 -19.37
C GLU A 15 -2.97 -15.63 -17.98
N PHE A 16 -3.57 -14.97 -16.99
CA PHE A 16 -3.75 -15.59 -15.68
C PHE A 16 -4.63 -16.83 -15.74
N LYS A 17 -5.73 -16.79 -16.46
CA LYS A 17 -6.60 -17.97 -16.67
C LYS A 17 -5.84 -19.17 -17.21
N ASP A 18 -5.01 -18.92 -18.22
CA ASP A 18 -4.31 -19.99 -18.92
C ASP A 18 -3.13 -20.57 -18.14
N ARG A 19 -2.52 -19.76 -17.25
CA ARG A 19 -1.27 -20.09 -16.59
C ARG A 19 -1.28 -19.85 -15.08
N SER A 20 -2.43 -19.86 -14.44
CA SER A 20 -2.62 -19.47 -13.04
C SER A 20 -1.68 -20.20 -12.06
N ALA A 21 -1.53 -21.51 -12.19
CA ALA A 21 -0.66 -22.28 -11.32
C ALA A 21 0.81 -21.83 -11.39
N GLN A 22 1.32 -21.59 -12.59
CA GLN A 22 2.68 -21.10 -12.80
C GLN A 22 2.85 -19.68 -12.26
N ILE A 23 1.88 -18.79 -12.53
CA ILE A 23 1.91 -17.40 -12.08
C ILE A 23 1.93 -17.33 -10.55
N MET A 24 1.08 -18.11 -9.88
CA MET A 24 1.03 -18.17 -8.43
C MET A 24 2.30 -18.71 -7.79
N GLN A 25 2.99 -19.64 -8.44
CA GLN A 25 4.27 -20.15 -7.96
C GLN A 25 5.42 -19.12 -8.09
N GLN A 26 5.36 -18.27 -9.11
CA GLN A 26 6.44 -17.35 -9.45
C GLN A 26 6.30 -15.96 -8.85
N ASN A 27 5.17 -15.66 -8.21
CA ASN A 27 4.86 -14.34 -7.69
C ASN A 27 4.29 -14.44 -6.27
N HIS A 28 4.61 -13.44 -5.43
CA HIS A 28 4.11 -13.37 -4.06
C HIS A 28 2.65 -12.94 -3.96
N GLY A 29 2.07 -12.43 -5.05
CA GLY A 29 0.70 -11.98 -5.11
C GLY A 29 0.36 -11.35 -6.46
N ASP A 30 -0.87 -10.92 -6.56
CA ASP A 30 -1.42 -10.29 -7.77
C ASP A 30 -0.67 -9.01 -8.15
N GLN A 31 -0.33 -8.17 -7.18
CA GLN A 31 0.40 -6.93 -7.41
C GLN A 31 1.78 -7.18 -8.02
N ASP A 32 2.49 -8.19 -7.52
CA ASP A 32 3.82 -8.55 -8.03
C ASP A 32 3.73 -9.00 -9.48
N TRP A 33 2.77 -9.86 -9.80
CA TRP A 33 2.55 -10.33 -11.15
C TRP A 33 2.09 -9.22 -12.10
N ILE A 34 1.08 -8.43 -11.72
CA ILE A 34 0.57 -7.32 -12.53
C ILE A 34 1.68 -6.32 -12.82
N THR A 35 2.45 -5.94 -11.81
CA THR A 35 3.55 -4.99 -11.98
C THR A 35 4.61 -5.50 -12.95
N LYS A 36 4.98 -6.77 -12.86
CA LYS A 36 5.95 -7.38 -13.78
C LYS A 36 5.42 -7.47 -15.21
N ARG A 37 4.16 -7.90 -15.33
CA ARG A 37 3.58 -8.20 -16.66
C ARG A 37 3.16 -6.95 -17.42
N ALA A 38 2.63 -5.95 -16.71
CA ALA A 38 2.18 -4.69 -17.30
C ALA A 38 3.23 -3.58 -17.20
N LYS A 39 4.47 -3.91 -16.95
CA LYS A 39 5.58 -2.97 -16.68
C LYS A 39 5.63 -1.79 -17.67
N ASP A 40 5.44 -2.07 -18.94
CA ASP A 40 5.57 -1.08 -20.01
C ASP A 40 4.28 -0.26 -20.23
N ASP A 41 3.17 -0.73 -19.66
CA ASP A 41 1.84 -0.09 -19.75
C ASP A 41 1.52 0.74 -18.51
N ILE A 42 2.37 0.68 -17.46
CA ILE A 42 2.13 1.37 -16.19
C ILE A 42 2.70 2.78 -16.22
N THR A 43 1.82 3.75 -15.88
CA THR A 43 2.24 5.09 -15.46
C THR A 43 2.07 5.18 -13.94
N TRP A 44 3.15 5.49 -13.24
CA TRP A 44 3.14 5.61 -11.79
C TRP A 44 2.52 6.94 -11.37
N PHE A 45 1.72 6.91 -10.29
CA PHE A 45 1.32 8.13 -9.62
C PHE A 45 2.55 8.86 -9.05
N PRO A 46 2.51 10.19 -8.93
CA PRO A 46 3.55 10.91 -8.20
C PRO A 46 3.80 10.27 -6.83
N GLU A 47 5.06 10.09 -6.49
CA GLU A 47 5.47 9.35 -5.31
C GLU A 47 4.87 9.93 -4.02
N GLU A 48 4.75 11.25 -3.94
CA GLU A 48 4.19 11.95 -2.79
C GLU A 48 2.68 11.73 -2.60
N TRP A 49 1.96 11.30 -3.64
CA TRP A 49 0.51 11.13 -3.55
C TRP A 49 0.09 9.96 -2.68
N ILE A 50 0.81 8.85 -2.77
CA ILE A 50 0.46 7.59 -2.12
C ILE A 50 1.60 7.20 -1.21
N ARG A 51 1.39 7.33 0.09
CA ARG A 51 2.41 7.06 1.10
C ARG A 51 2.00 5.95 2.04
N SER A 52 2.95 5.08 2.31
CA SER A 52 2.80 4.11 3.38
C SER A 52 2.84 4.82 4.72
N TYR A 53 1.75 4.73 5.47
CA TYR A 53 1.68 5.30 6.82
C TYR A 53 2.84 4.78 7.69
N LYS A 54 3.04 3.49 7.69
CA LYS A 54 4.04 2.82 8.53
C LYS A 54 5.48 3.09 8.10
N TRP A 55 5.77 2.99 6.81
CA TRP A 55 7.14 3.00 6.34
C TRP A 55 7.66 4.38 5.96
N GLU A 56 6.78 5.25 5.50
CA GLU A 56 7.17 6.52 4.94
C GLU A 56 6.72 7.71 5.79
N MET A 57 5.49 7.68 6.31
CA MET A 57 4.98 8.77 7.13
C MET A 57 5.53 8.71 8.56
N ILE A 58 5.58 7.54 9.18
CA ILE A 58 6.15 7.38 10.52
C ILE A 58 7.68 7.19 10.48
N GLY A 59 8.25 6.87 9.33
CA GLY A 59 9.68 6.65 9.20
C GLY A 59 10.18 5.38 9.89
N LEU A 60 9.42 4.30 9.88
CA LEU A 60 9.74 3.06 10.58
C LEU A 60 10.97 2.31 10.07
N LYS A 61 11.52 2.67 8.94
CA LYS A 61 12.76 2.06 8.45
C LYS A 61 13.90 2.18 9.44
N ASP A 62 13.89 3.21 10.27
CA ASP A 62 14.97 3.54 11.20
C ASP A 62 14.64 3.37 12.68
N THR A 63 13.41 3.02 12.99
CA THR A 63 12.99 2.82 14.39
C THR A 63 12.69 1.36 14.66
N LYS A 64 13.36 0.79 15.64
CA LYS A 64 12.97 -0.51 16.23
C LYS A 64 11.62 -0.36 16.90
N LEU A 65 10.57 -0.44 16.13
CA LEU A 65 9.21 -0.33 16.62
C LEU A 65 8.67 -1.71 16.93
N LEU A 66 8.68 -1.96 18.10
CA LEU A 66 7.62 -2.05 19.05
C LEU A 66 6.65 -3.16 18.77
N THR A 67 6.84 -4.07 19.60
CA THR A 67 6.14 -5.32 19.74
C THR A 67 4.66 -5.13 20.06
N LYS A 68 3.91 -6.07 19.57
CA LYS A 68 2.46 -6.16 19.65
C LYS A 68 1.93 -6.60 21.02
N ASP A 69 2.75 -6.79 22.01
CA ASP A 69 2.36 -7.47 23.25
C ASP A 69 1.70 -6.53 24.26
N GLY A 70 0.62 -5.89 23.85
CA GLY A 70 -0.15 -4.99 24.71
C GLY A 70 0.59 -3.67 25.03
N LYS A 71 1.71 -3.41 24.41
CA LYS A 71 2.52 -2.24 24.64
C LYS A 71 2.15 -1.12 23.70
N LYS A 72 2.03 0.07 24.26
CA LYS A 72 1.71 1.29 23.51
C LYS A 72 2.74 1.56 22.43
N TRP A 73 2.27 1.93 21.25
CA TRP A 73 3.10 2.44 20.18
C TRP A 73 3.65 3.80 20.58
N PHE A 74 4.93 3.88 20.85
CA PHE A 74 5.58 5.17 21.11
C PHE A 74 6.08 5.73 19.79
N ARG A 75 5.34 6.66 19.23
CA ARG A 75 5.72 7.40 18.05
C ARG A 75 5.29 8.85 18.19
N LYS A 76 5.96 9.72 17.47
CA LYS A 76 5.50 11.09 17.32
C LYS A 76 4.21 11.09 16.50
N PRO A 77 3.25 11.96 16.83
CA PRO A 77 2.12 12.22 15.94
C PRO A 77 2.63 12.57 14.54
N VAL A 78 1.92 12.09 13.54
CA VAL A 78 2.24 12.36 12.14
C VAL A 78 1.16 13.25 11.56
N ASP A 79 1.58 14.38 11.02
CA ASP A 79 0.69 15.24 10.25
C ASP A 79 0.69 14.84 8.78
N ILE A 80 -0.47 14.99 8.15
CA ILE A 80 -0.59 14.77 6.72
C ILE A 80 0.13 15.88 5.95
N ASN A 81 1.03 15.50 5.07
CA ASN A 81 1.62 16.43 4.14
C ASN A 81 0.55 16.83 3.10
N PRO A 82 0.37 18.12 2.78
CA PRO A 82 -0.61 18.57 1.76
C PRO A 82 -0.47 17.91 0.39
N GLY A 83 0.73 17.43 0.04
CA GLY A 83 0.98 16.66 -1.17
C GLY A 83 0.42 15.24 -1.13
N ASN A 84 0.21 14.66 0.05
CA ASN A 84 -0.31 13.31 0.16
C ASN A 84 -1.81 13.27 -0.16
N LYS A 85 -2.24 12.28 -0.92
CA LYS A 85 -3.63 12.04 -1.30
C LYS A 85 -4.19 10.76 -0.70
N VAL A 86 -3.32 9.78 -0.49
CA VAL A 86 -3.69 8.47 0.05
C VAL A 86 -2.65 8.02 1.07
N ALA A 87 -3.08 7.69 2.28
CA ALA A 87 -2.28 7.00 3.27
C ALA A 87 -2.62 5.51 3.27
N VAL A 88 -1.63 4.67 3.04
CA VAL A 88 -1.81 3.21 2.98
C VAL A 88 -1.38 2.58 4.30
N PHE A 89 -2.30 1.94 4.98
CA PHE A 89 -2.05 1.22 6.23
C PHE A 89 -1.75 -0.25 5.92
N HIS A 90 -0.56 -0.70 6.28
CA HIS A 90 -0.12 -2.08 6.12
C HIS A 90 -0.07 -2.78 7.48
N GLY A 91 -1.09 -3.56 7.81
CA GLY A 91 -1.15 -4.27 9.08
C GLY A 91 -1.32 -3.32 10.27
N SER A 92 -0.56 -3.52 11.34
CA SER A 92 -0.64 -2.66 12.52
C SER A 92 0.36 -1.49 12.45
N PRO A 93 -0.02 -0.28 12.91
CA PRO A 93 -1.38 0.06 13.30
C PRO A 93 -2.32 0.15 12.09
N ASN A 94 -3.57 -0.23 12.26
CA ASN A 94 -4.63 0.11 11.31
C ASN A 94 -5.18 1.53 11.60
N PRO A 95 -6.04 2.10 10.76
CA PRO A 95 -6.55 3.46 10.96
C PRO A 95 -7.19 3.69 12.33
N MET A 96 -7.88 2.71 12.87
CA MET A 96 -8.56 2.80 14.17
C MET A 96 -7.58 2.78 15.35
N GLU A 97 -6.39 2.25 15.16
CA GLU A 97 -5.38 2.07 16.20
C GLU A 97 -4.30 3.17 16.21
N CYS A 98 -4.21 3.95 15.14
CA CYS A 98 -3.06 4.84 14.94
C CYS A 98 -3.05 6.06 15.86
N GLY A 99 -4.21 6.56 16.30
CA GLY A 99 -4.34 7.67 17.24
C GLY A 99 -4.01 9.06 16.69
N ASP A 100 -3.68 9.19 15.40
CA ASP A 100 -3.44 10.50 14.79
C ASP A 100 -4.73 11.24 14.53
N LYS A 101 -4.76 12.51 14.92
CA LYS A 101 -5.99 13.32 14.86
C LYS A 101 -6.59 13.37 13.47
N TRP A 102 -5.81 13.57 12.42
CA TRP A 102 -6.30 13.63 11.05
C TRP A 102 -6.93 12.31 10.59
N VAL A 103 -6.46 11.18 11.13
CA VAL A 103 -7.08 9.87 10.83
C VAL A 103 -8.41 9.76 11.57
N ILE A 104 -8.43 10.07 12.86
CA ILE A 104 -9.64 10.01 13.69
C ILE A 104 -10.74 10.91 13.11
N ASP A 105 -10.40 12.09 12.66
CA ASP A 105 -11.36 13.07 12.12
C ASP A 105 -11.96 12.62 10.78
N ASN A 106 -11.25 11.82 10.00
CA ASN A 106 -11.65 11.43 8.65
C ASN A 106 -12.04 9.96 8.49
N TRP A 107 -11.68 9.10 9.43
CA TRP A 107 -12.03 7.69 9.42
C TRP A 107 -13.37 7.49 10.13
N LYS A 108 -14.41 7.17 9.35
CA LYS A 108 -15.77 6.94 9.85
C LYS A 108 -16.26 5.57 9.45
#